data_f7945336ecc3a32e26fc34d1f66fbcd3
#
_entry.id   f7945336ecc3a32e26fc34d1f66fbcd3
#
_cell.length_a   1.000
_cell.length_b   1.000
_cell.length_c   1.000
_cell.angle_alpha   90.00
_cell.angle_beta   90.00
_cell.angle_gamma   90.00
#
_symmetry.space_group_name_H-M   'P 1'
#
loop_
_entity.id
_entity.type
_entity.pdbx_description
1 polymer ?
#
loop_
_entity_poly.entity_id
_entity_poly.type
_entity_poly.pdbx_seq_one_letter_code
_entity_poly.pdbx_strand_id
1 'polypeptide(L)'
;MKLILYGSFGYIQGFAYTLYYTTNFIFTGLAFAVAFHCRLFNIGGEGQAYIGGLGVFLVAANLSFLPVPIVWLLAIFGAFLFGAAWAFIPAYLQATRGSHVVITTICLLYTSDAADE
;
A
#
# COMPACT_ATOMS: atom_id res chain seq x y z
N MET A 1 -10.50 28.14 -3.07
CA MET A 1 -9.75 27.91 -1.84
C MET A 1 -10.64 27.77 -0.60
N LYS A 2 -11.56 28.70 -0.32
CA LYS A 2 -12.50 28.61 0.85
C LYS A 2 -13.34 27.32 0.84
N LEU A 3 -13.85 26.90 -0.32
CA LEU A 3 -14.64 25.66 -0.46
C LEU A 3 -13.84 24.39 -0.13
N ILE A 4 -12.56 24.34 -0.52
CA ILE A 4 -11.68 23.21 -0.22
C ILE A 4 -11.41 23.14 1.28
N LEU A 5 -11.08 24.26 1.90
CA LEU A 5 -10.85 24.31 3.35
C LEU A 5 -12.12 23.99 4.14
N TYR A 6 -13.27 24.50 3.71
CA TYR A 6 -14.54 24.15 4.34
C TYR A 6 -14.90 22.68 4.15
N GLY A 7 -14.68 22.11 2.97
CA GLY A 7 -14.89 20.69 2.68
C GLY A 7 -13.99 19.77 3.53
N SER A 8 -12.76 20.18 3.81
CA SER A 8 -11.80 19.38 4.58
C SER A 8 -11.94 19.52 6.10
N PHE A 9 -12.32 20.69 6.60
CA PHE A 9 -12.30 21.00 8.03
C PHE A 9 -13.64 21.52 8.57
N GLY A 10 -14.59 21.86 7.72
CA GLY A 10 -15.84 22.50 8.10
C GLY A 10 -16.89 21.57 8.72
N TYR A 11 -16.76 20.26 8.55
CA TYR A 11 -17.67 19.27 9.13
C TYR A 11 -16.91 17.98 9.49
N ILE A 12 -17.46 17.22 10.43
CA ILE A 12 -16.76 16.08 11.07
C ILE A 12 -16.38 14.98 10.09
N GLN A 13 -17.23 14.69 9.11
CA GLN A 13 -16.93 13.69 8.07
C GLN A 13 -15.77 14.13 7.16
N GLY A 14 -15.75 15.42 6.75
CA GLY A 14 -14.65 15.96 5.95
C GLY A 14 -13.33 15.90 6.69
N PHE A 15 -13.33 16.22 7.98
CA PHE A 15 -12.16 16.10 8.84
C PHE A 15 -11.70 14.63 8.97
N ALA A 16 -12.62 13.69 9.18
CA ALA A 16 -12.29 12.26 9.26
C ALA A 16 -11.67 11.73 7.96
N TYR A 17 -12.23 12.09 6.79
CA TYR A 17 -11.65 11.74 5.50
C TYR A 17 -10.27 12.38 5.29
N THR A 18 -10.09 13.62 5.70
CA THR A 18 -8.79 14.30 5.63
C THR A 18 -7.73 13.56 6.45
N LEU A 19 -8.05 13.15 7.67
CA LEU A 19 -7.15 12.34 8.51
C LEU A 19 -6.86 10.96 7.89
N TYR A 20 -7.88 10.31 7.34
CA TYR A 20 -7.73 9.01 6.67
C TYR A 20 -6.73 9.10 5.51
N TYR A 21 -6.93 10.02 4.58
CA TYR A 21 -6.01 10.20 3.45
C TYR A 21 -4.63 10.68 3.89
N THR A 22 -4.56 11.57 4.87
CA THR A 22 -3.28 12.04 5.43
C THR A 22 -2.46 10.86 5.97
N THR A 23 -3.08 9.97 6.73
CA THR A 23 -2.42 8.78 7.27
C THR A 23 -1.89 7.89 6.14
N ASN A 24 -2.71 7.61 5.12
CA ASN A 24 -2.30 6.83 3.96
C ASN A 24 -1.10 7.46 3.24
N PHE A 25 -1.13 8.76 2.99
CA PHE A 25 -0.04 9.47 2.33
C PHE A 25 1.24 9.51 3.16
N ILE A 26 1.16 9.62 4.48
CA ILE A 26 2.33 9.55 5.36
C ILE A 26 3.01 8.19 5.25
N PHE A 27 2.26 7.09 5.35
CA PHE A 27 2.82 5.74 5.25
C PHE A 27 3.38 5.45 3.85
N THR A 28 2.68 5.85 2.81
CA THR A 28 3.13 5.67 1.43
C THR A 28 4.39 6.49 1.15
N GLY A 29 4.42 7.75 1.60
CA GLY A 29 5.59 8.61 1.48
C GLY A 29 6.80 8.08 2.25
N LEU A 30 6.58 7.52 3.45
CA LEU A 30 7.65 6.89 4.24
C LEU A 30 8.20 5.63 3.54
N ALA A 31 7.32 4.78 3.03
CA ALA A 31 7.71 3.59 2.27
C ALA A 31 8.54 3.96 1.03
N PHE A 32 8.12 5.00 0.29
CA PHE A 32 8.87 5.52 -0.84
C PHE A 32 10.24 6.08 -0.42
N ALA A 33 10.30 6.86 0.68
CA ALA A 33 11.54 7.43 1.18
C ALA A 33 12.55 6.34 1.58
N VAL A 34 12.12 5.29 2.26
CA VAL A 34 12.97 4.15 2.64
C VAL A 34 13.50 3.45 1.39
N ALA A 35 12.63 3.14 0.42
CA ALA A 35 13.03 2.52 -0.84
C ALA A 35 14.03 3.39 -1.61
N PHE A 36 13.82 4.69 -1.65
CA PHE A 36 14.71 5.64 -2.30
C PHE A 36 16.12 5.67 -1.66
N HIS A 37 16.22 5.62 -0.34
CA HIS A 37 17.49 5.53 0.37
C HIS A 37 18.25 4.23 0.06
N CYS A 38 17.53 3.16 -0.23
CA CYS A 38 18.10 1.89 -0.69
C CYS A 38 18.43 1.89 -2.19
N ARG A 39 18.34 3.02 -2.88
CA ARG A 39 18.51 3.16 -4.34
C ARG A 39 17.50 2.33 -5.15
N LEU A 40 16.37 2.02 -4.56
CA LEU A 40 15.23 1.34 -5.19
C LEU A 40 14.15 2.38 -5.46
N PHE A 41 14.11 2.94 -6.66
CA PHE A 41 13.08 3.90 -7.04
C PHE A 41 11.77 3.16 -7.36
N ASN A 42 11.03 2.80 -6.31
CA ASN A 42 9.83 1.98 -6.42
C ASN A 42 8.59 2.85 -6.67
N ILE A 43 8.06 2.80 -7.89
CA ILE A 43 6.81 3.47 -8.29
C ILE A 43 5.59 2.55 -8.03
N GLY A 44 5.81 1.25 -7.78
CA GLY A 44 4.75 0.25 -7.60
C GLY A 44 4.07 0.24 -6.22
N GLY A 45 4.11 1.35 -5.47
CA GLY A 45 3.50 1.44 -4.14
C GLY A 45 1.99 1.21 -4.14
N GLU A 46 1.30 1.59 -5.20
CA GLU A 46 -0.13 1.35 -5.38
C GLU A 46 -0.44 -0.15 -5.48
N GLY A 47 0.26 -0.88 -6.36
CA GLY A 47 0.11 -2.33 -6.46
C GLY A 47 0.44 -3.06 -5.15
N GLN A 48 1.42 -2.57 -4.37
CA GLN A 48 1.71 -3.10 -3.04
C GLN A 48 0.55 -2.88 -2.07
N ALA A 49 -0.13 -1.73 -2.15
CA ALA A 49 -1.29 -1.45 -1.31
C ALA A 49 -2.47 -2.38 -1.65
N TYR A 50 -2.75 -2.62 -2.94
CA TYR A 50 -3.80 -3.57 -3.37
C TYR A 50 -3.50 -5.00 -2.89
N ILE A 51 -2.30 -5.49 -3.13
CA ILE A 51 -1.90 -6.85 -2.70
C ILE A 51 -1.84 -6.95 -1.17
N GLY A 52 -1.42 -5.91 -0.48
CA GLY A 52 -1.51 -5.82 0.98
C GLY A 52 -2.97 -5.88 1.47
N GLY A 53 -3.89 -5.19 0.78
CA GLY A 53 -5.33 -5.26 1.03
C GLY A 53 -5.90 -6.67 0.84
N LEU A 54 -5.44 -7.41 -0.17
CA LEU A 54 -5.79 -8.83 -0.34
C LEU A 54 -5.34 -9.66 0.88
N GLY A 55 -4.14 -9.41 1.41
CA GLY A 55 -3.65 -10.07 2.63
C GLY A 55 -4.56 -9.81 3.84
N VAL A 56 -5.00 -8.56 4.03
CA VAL A 56 -5.98 -8.20 5.07
C VAL A 56 -7.30 -8.94 4.86
N PHE A 57 -7.81 -8.94 3.63
CA PHE A 57 -9.07 -9.61 3.30
C PHE A 57 -9.03 -11.11 3.59
N LEU A 58 -7.96 -11.80 3.19
CA LEU A 58 -7.80 -13.23 3.44
C LEU A 58 -7.80 -13.56 4.94
N VAL A 59 -7.11 -12.76 5.74
CA VAL A 59 -7.10 -12.92 7.20
C VAL A 59 -8.49 -12.67 7.78
N ALA A 60 -9.14 -11.57 7.42
CA ALA A 60 -10.46 -11.20 7.94
C ALA A 60 -11.54 -12.23 7.56
N ALA A 61 -11.50 -12.74 6.32
CA ALA A 61 -12.49 -13.72 5.84
C ALA A 61 -12.34 -15.09 6.48
N ASN A 62 -11.11 -15.56 6.73
CA ASN A 62 -10.85 -16.90 7.24
C ASN A 62 -10.77 -16.98 8.78
N LEU A 63 -10.44 -15.88 9.44
CA LEU A 63 -10.19 -15.84 10.90
C LEU A 63 -11.20 -14.99 11.66
N SER A 64 -12.39 -14.77 11.09
CA SER A 64 -13.47 -13.98 11.70
C SER A 64 -14.01 -14.56 13.03
N PHE A 65 -13.70 -15.83 13.34
CA PHE A 65 -14.07 -16.48 14.60
C PHE A 65 -13.18 -16.09 15.79
N LEU A 66 -12.04 -15.40 15.54
CA LEU A 66 -11.13 -14.96 16.59
C LEU A 66 -11.55 -13.61 17.20
N PRO A 67 -11.12 -13.30 18.43
CA PRO A 67 -11.34 -11.97 19.01
C PRO A 67 -10.78 -10.85 18.14
N VAL A 68 -11.52 -9.76 18.01
CA VAL A 68 -11.21 -8.60 17.15
C VAL A 68 -9.76 -8.11 17.24
N PRO A 69 -9.14 -7.96 18.45
CA PRO A 69 -7.75 -7.50 18.54
C PRO A 69 -6.75 -8.45 17.88
N ILE A 70 -7.01 -9.75 17.94
CA ILE A 70 -6.13 -10.76 17.33
C ILE A 70 -6.27 -10.71 15.81
N VAL A 71 -7.48 -10.57 15.29
CA VAL A 71 -7.72 -10.43 13.84
C VAL A 71 -7.02 -9.20 13.29
N TRP A 72 -7.02 -8.07 14.01
CA TRP A 72 -6.31 -6.88 13.60
C TRP A 72 -4.79 -7.09 13.49
N LEU A 73 -4.18 -7.71 14.49
CA LEU A 73 -2.74 -8.00 14.46
C LEU A 73 -2.38 -8.95 13.29
N LEU A 74 -3.18 -9.98 13.08
CA LEU A 74 -2.99 -10.92 11.98
C LEU A 74 -3.24 -10.25 10.62
N ALA A 75 -4.20 -9.34 10.51
CA ALA A 75 -4.47 -8.58 9.29
C ALA A 75 -3.30 -7.65 8.92
N ILE A 76 -2.72 -6.95 9.92
CA ILE A 76 -1.52 -6.13 9.71
C ILE A 76 -0.35 -7.00 9.24
N PHE A 77 -0.15 -8.17 9.85
CA PHE A 77 0.90 -9.10 9.45
C PHE A 77 0.65 -9.67 8.05
N GLY A 78 -0.60 -9.98 7.71
CA GLY A 78 -1.02 -10.39 6.37
C GLY A 78 -0.72 -9.33 5.32
N ALA A 79 -1.09 -8.07 5.59
CA ALA A 79 -0.78 -6.94 4.71
C ALA A 79 0.73 -6.78 4.49
N PHE A 80 1.51 -6.91 5.57
CA PHE A 80 2.97 -6.83 5.51
C PHE A 80 3.57 -7.93 4.62
N LEU A 81 3.18 -9.19 4.83
CA LEU A 81 3.70 -10.32 4.05
C LEU A 81 3.37 -10.22 2.57
N PHE A 82 2.12 -9.91 2.23
CA PHE A 82 1.68 -9.80 0.85
C PHE A 82 2.29 -8.59 0.15
N GLY A 83 2.34 -7.43 0.80
CA GLY A 83 3.00 -6.24 0.27
C GLY A 83 4.51 -6.44 0.09
N ALA A 84 5.19 -7.10 1.04
CA ALA A 84 6.60 -7.43 0.96
C ALA A 84 6.90 -8.44 -0.16
N ALA A 85 6.07 -9.47 -0.31
CA ALA A 85 6.20 -10.45 -1.40
C ALA A 85 6.08 -9.80 -2.78
N TRP A 86 5.14 -8.86 -2.93
CA TRP A 86 5.01 -8.09 -4.16
C TRP A 86 6.21 -7.20 -4.44
N ALA A 87 6.72 -6.49 -3.43
CA ALA A 87 7.92 -5.65 -3.53
C ALA A 87 9.21 -6.45 -3.78
N PHE A 88 9.24 -7.71 -3.35
CA PHE A 88 10.39 -8.58 -3.53
C PHE A 88 10.68 -8.85 -5.01
N ILE A 89 9.65 -8.93 -5.86
CA ILE A 89 9.79 -9.24 -7.29
C ILE A 89 10.69 -8.21 -7.99
N PRO A 90 10.40 -6.90 -7.98
CA PRO A 90 11.25 -5.89 -8.63
C PRO A 90 12.63 -5.76 -7.96
N ALA A 91 12.69 -5.90 -6.64
CA ALA A 91 13.95 -5.83 -5.91
C ALA A 91 14.89 -6.99 -6.30
N TYR A 92 14.36 -8.21 -6.40
CA TYR A 92 15.12 -9.39 -6.82
C TYR A 92 15.61 -9.27 -8.27
N LEU A 93 14.75 -8.81 -9.18
CA LEU A 93 15.11 -8.60 -10.59
C LEU A 93 16.22 -7.54 -10.74
N GLN A 94 16.18 -6.48 -9.96
CA GLN A 94 17.26 -5.48 -9.95
C GLN A 94 18.57 -6.07 -9.43
N ALA A 95 18.51 -6.80 -8.32
CA ALA A 95 19.71 -7.34 -7.69
C ALA A 95 20.41 -8.42 -8.55
N THR A 96 19.63 -9.25 -9.26
CA THR A 96 20.16 -10.40 -10.01
C THR A 96 20.39 -10.12 -11.49
N ARG A 97 19.60 -9.24 -12.10
CA ARG A 97 19.63 -8.99 -13.54
C ARG A 97 19.95 -7.55 -13.93
N GLY A 98 20.15 -6.67 -12.95
CA GLY A 98 20.43 -5.25 -13.20
C GLY A 98 19.29 -4.51 -13.90
N SER A 99 18.04 -5.04 -13.82
CA SER A 99 16.89 -4.39 -14.43
C SER A 99 16.57 -3.08 -13.70
N HIS A 100 16.14 -2.06 -14.45
CA HIS A 100 15.69 -0.82 -13.84
C HIS A 100 14.40 -1.05 -13.06
N VAL A 101 14.43 -0.86 -11.74
CA VAL A 101 13.26 -1.02 -10.85
C VAL A 101 12.07 -0.20 -11.32
N VAL A 102 12.30 1.00 -11.85
CA VAL A 102 11.24 1.87 -12.40
C VAL A 102 10.42 1.15 -13.47
N ILE A 103 11.08 0.51 -14.43
CA ILE A 103 10.40 -0.21 -15.52
C ILE A 103 9.64 -1.41 -14.99
N THR A 104 10.26 -2.19 -14.10
CA THR A 104 9.65 -3.39 -13.52
C THR A 104 8.44 -3.03 -12.65
N THR A 105 8.53 -1.96 -11.86
CA THR A 105 7.42 -1.51 -10.99
C THR A 105 6.27 -0.91 -11.79
N ILE A 106 6.54 -0.22 -12.89
CA ILE A 106 5.50 0.26 -13.82
C ILE A 106 4.79 -0.93 -14.48
N CYS A 107 5.52 -1.93 -14.97
CA CYS A 107 4.91 -3.13 -15.54
C CYS A 107 4.01 -3.86 -14.53
N LEU A 108 4.46 -3.98 -13.27
CA LEU A 108 3.66 -4.59 -12.21
C LEU A 108 2.43 -3.76 -11.84
N LEU A 109 2.51 -2.43 -11.90
CA LEU A 109 1.37 -1.53 -11.69
C LEU A 109 0.30 -1.76 -12.76
N TYR A 110 0.67 -1.77 -14.04
CA TYR A 110 -0.27 -2.06 -15.14
C TYR A 110 -0.88 -3.46 -15.05
N THR A 111 -0.14 -4.42 -14.51
CA THR A 111 -0.67 -5.78 -14.33
C THR A 111 -1.73 -5.82 -13.22
N SER A 112 -1.57 -5.02 -12.16
CA SER A 112 -2.56 -4.91 -11.09
C SER A 112 -3.82 -4.15 -11.55
N ASP A 113 -3.67 -3.08 -12.34
CA ASP A 113 -4.80 -2.33 -12.92
C ASP A 113 -5.64 -3.19 -13.88
N ALA A 114 -4.99 -4.02 -14.71
CA ALA A 114 -5.68 -4.92 -15.63
C ALA A 114 -6.46 -6.05 -14.91
N ALA A 115 -6.18 -6.31 -13.64
CA ALA A 115 -6.93 -7.28 -12.85
C ALA A 115 -8.23 -6.69 -12.24
N ASP A 116 -8.36 -5.36 -12.25
CA ASP A 116 -9.53 -4.63 -11.72
C ASP A 116 -10.59 -4.32 -12.81
N GLU A 117 -10.30 -4.54 -14.09
CA GLU A 117 -11.22 -4.44 -15.23
C GLU A 117 -11.88 -5.79 -15.55
#